data_95f9330b4160db908c721876fcd9fddf
#
_entry.id   95f9330b4160db908c721876fcd9fddf
#
_cell.length_a   1.000
_cell.length_b   1.000
_cell.length_c   1.000
_cell.angle_alpha   90.00
_cell.angle_beta   90.00
_cell.angle_gamma   90.00
#
_symmetry.space_group_name_H-M   'P 1'
#
loop_
_entity.id
_entity.type
_entity.pdbx_description
1 polymer ?
#
loop_
_entity_poly.entity_id
_entity_poly.type
_entity_poly.pdbx_seq_one_letter_code
_entity_poly.pdbx_strand_id
1 'polypeptide(L)'
;MEYQAGDVFSIDSTWYGGVNVTSKSGIPLSLDKEEYEFVNREQNPHVIDAYSYGLGVMDCFCEMVSAGLKTLAMSHPCDTREERDSYLEDVKRLCGTYGVKFYPEDEAFITDLFPEELNKGKYNYLFYRTDDVLERYLGLKEQKKNLVGNGAYTGQERFRIAAEFGRLLSYPEEGIERLIGKAAGKTLGESRSGD
;
A
#
# COMPACT_ATOMS: atom_id res chain seq x y z
N MET A 1 16.42 4.23 -24.15
CA MET A 1 16.15 3.55 -22.86
C MET A 1 17.09 4.15 -21.84
N GLU A 2 16.60 4.56 -20.67
CA GLU A 2 17.43 5.28 -19.65
C GLU A 2 18.30 4.34 -18.81
N TYR A 3 18.03 3.04 -18.86
CA TYR A 3 18.79 1.99 -18.21
C TYR A 3 18.66 0.66 -18.97
N GLN A 4 19.58 -0.26 -18.71
CA GLN A 4 19.57 -1.63 -19.27
C GLN A 4 20.05 -2.63 -18.22
N ALA A 5 19.77 -3.91 -18.46
CA ALA A 5 20.19 -4.97 -17.56
C ALA A 5 21.71 -4.92 -17.34
N GLY A 6 22.12 -4.91 -16.07
CA GLY A 6 23.53 -4.80 -15.65
C GLY A 6 23.99 -3.39 -15.30
N ASP A 7 23.16 -2.35 -15.48
CA ASP A 7 23.47 -1.02 -14.96
C ASP A 7 23.40 -1.01 -13.43
N VAL A 8 24.32 -0.29 -12.79
CA VAL A 8 24.40 -0.17 -11.33
C VAL A 8 24.09 1.28 -10.95
N PHE A 9 23.18 1.45 -10.01
CA PHE A 9 22.74 2.75 -9.49
C PHE A 9 22.90 2.83 -7.98
N SER A 10 23.07 4.04 -7.49
CA SER A 10 22.88 4.34 -6.07
C SER A 10 21.40 4.53 -5.79
N ILE A 11 20.93 4.00 -4.67
CA ILE A 11 19.54 4.19 -4.25
C ILE A 11 19.43 5.56 -3.61
N ASP A 12 18.56 6.42 -4.17
CA ASP A 12 18.26 7.75 -3.66
C ASP A 12 17.22 7.69 -2.54
N SER A 13 16.22 6.83 -2.68
CA SER A 13 15.17 6.59 -1.69
C SER A 13 14.48 5.25 -1.95
N THR A 14 13.75 4.78 -0.95
CA THR A 14 12.92 3.57 -1.05
C THR A 14 11.46 3.92 -0.95
N TRP A 15 10.61 3.10 -1.56
CA TRP A 15 9.17 3.14 -1.41
C TRP A 15 8.63 1.71 -1.30
N TYR A 16 7.39 1.56 -0.94
CA TYR A 16 6.78 0.25 -0.65
C TYR A 16 6.97 -0.80 -1.76
N GLY A 17 6.90 -0.40 -3.03
CA GLY A 17 7.01 -1.29 -4.18
C GLY A 17 8.43 -1.45 -4.72
N GLY A 18 9.42 -0.65 -4.28
CA GLY A 18 10.74 -0.65 -4.88
C GLY A 18 11.68 0.46 -4.41
N VAL A 19 12.51 0.94 -5.33
CA VAL A 19 13.51 1.98 -5.08
C VAL A 19 13.41 3.11 -6.10
N ASN A 20 13.83 4.32 -5.69
CA ASN A 20 14.09 5.42 -6.59
C ASN A 20 15.59 5.57 -6.77
N VAL A 21 16.02 5.74 -7.99
CA VAL A 21 17.41 5.95 -8.39
C VAL A 21 17.47 7.09 -9.41
N THR A 22 18.65 7.68 -9.61
CA THR A 22 18.87 8.63 -10.69
C THR A 22 19.70 7.97 -11.78
N SER A 23 19.23 8.06 -13.02
CA SER A 23 19.94 7.53 -14.20
C SER A 23 21.25 8.29 -14.45
N LYS A 24 22.13 7.74 -15.29
CA LYS A 24 23.39 8.37 -15.71
C LYS A 24 23.17 9.73 -16.42
N SER A 25 22.00 9.93 -17.00
CA SER A 25 21.57 11.19 -17.63
C SER A 25 20.89 12.16 -16.65
N GLY A 26 20.80 11.82 -15.36
CA GLY A 26 20.18 12.65 -14.34
C GLY A 26 18.66 12.56 -14.25
N ILE A 27 18.07 11.56 -14.90
CA ILE A 27 16.60 11.36 -14.90
C ILE A 27 16.23 10.48 -13.70
N PRO A 28 15.27 10.89 -12.84
CA PRO A 28 14.76 10.06 -11.78
C PRO A 28 14.00 8.85 -12.33
N LEU A 29 14.31 7.67 -11.81
CA LEU A 29 13.67 6.39 -12.15
C LEU A 29 13.12 5.77 -10.88
N SER A 30 11.94 5.14 -10.99
CA SER A 30 11.39 4.28 -9.94
C SER A 30 11.43 2.85 -10.47
N LEU A 31 12.15 1.98 -9.76
CA LEU A 31 12.32 0.58 -10.12
C LEU A 31 11.50 -0.28 -9.15
N ASP A 32 10.69 -1.17 -9.70
CA ASP A 32 9.94 -2.16 -8.93
C ASP A 32 10.88 -3.28 -8.45
N LYS A 33 10.49 -4.04 -7.44
CA LYS A 33 11.33 -5.07 -6.79
C LYS A 33 11.87 -6.13 -7.76
N GLU A 34 11.18 -6.38 -8.85
CA GLU A 34 11.55 -7.35 -9.88
C GLU A 34 12.56 -6.79 -10.90
N GLU A 35 12.76 -5.45 -10.90
CA GLU A 35 13.61 -4.76 -11.89
C GLU A 35 15.04 -4.55 -11.42
N TYR A 36 15.38 -4.89 -10.16
CA TYR A 36 16.72 -4.69 -9.62
C TYR A 36 17.15 -5.79 -8.65
N GLU A 37 18.47 -5.92 -8.52
CA GLU A 37 19.12 -6.73 -7.49
C GLU A 37 20.12 -5.87 -6.71
N PHE A 38 20.25 -6.12 -5.40
CA PHE A 38 21.28 -5.46 -4.61
C PHE A 38 22.66 -6.04 -4.91
N VAL A 39 23.51 -5.26 -5.61
CA VAL A 39 24.85 -5.72 -6.02
C VAL A 39 25.89 -5.63 -4.91
N ASN A 40 25.65 -4.86 -3.85
CA ASN A 40 26.66 -4.58 -2.83
C ASN A 40 26.08 -4.62 -1.42
N ARG A 41 25.76 -5.83 -0.94
CA ARG A 41 25.36 -6.05 0.47
C ARG A 41 26.50 -5.74 1.47
N GLU A 42 27.76 -5.77 1.02
CA GLU A 42 28.91 -5.53 1.89
C GLU A 42 29.09 -4.07 2.32
N GLN A 43 28.48 -3.10 1.60
CA GLN A 43 28.55 -1.67 1.95
C GLN A 43 27.42 -1.19 2.84
N ASN A 44 26.37 -1.98 3.01
CA ASN A 44 25.34 -1.69 4.00
C ASN A 44 25.51 -2.63 5.21
N PRO A 45 26.16 -2.17 6.28
CA PRO A 45 26.36 -2.98 7.49
C PRO A 45 25.03 -3.27 8.23
N HIS A 46 23.93 -2.65 7.79
CA HIS A 46 22.62 -2.81 8.40
C HIS A 46 21.78 -3.79 7.58
N VAL A 47 21.57 -4.97 8.12
CA VAL A 47 20.56 -5.92 7.59
C VAL A 47 19.20 -5.44 8.07
N ILE A 48 18.29 -5.18 7.14
CA ILE A 48 16.90 -4.88 7.50
C ILE A 48 16.26 -6.19 7.97
N ASP A 49 15.96 -6.27 9.26
CA ASP A 49 15.07 -7.31 9.78
C ASP A 49 13.63 -6.98 9.38
N ALA A 50 13.04 -7.80 8.52
CA ALA A 50 11.72 -7.57 7.95
C ALA A 50 10.63 -7.48 9.03
N TYR A 51 10.74 -8.31 10.08
CA TYR A 51 9.78 -8.27 11.19
C TYR A 51 9.85 -6.94 11.95
N SER A 52 11.04 -6.55 12.38
CA SER A 52 11.24 -5.29 13.11
C SER A 52 10.87 -4.06 12.27
N TYR A 53 11.14 -4.10 10.97
CA TYR A 53 10.73 -3.04 10.05
C TYR A 53 9.20 -2.93 9.96
N GLY A 54 8.51 -4.06 9.75
CA GLY A 54 7.05 -4.13 9.72
C GLY A 54 6.43 -3.64 11.02
N LEU A 55 7.01 -4.04 12.15
CA LEU A 55 6.56 -3.60 13.48
C LEU A 55 6.75 -2.09 13.66
N GLY A 56 7.89 -1.53 13.25
CA GLY A 56 8.13 -0.08 13.30
C GLY A 56 7.15 0.73 12.46
N VAL A 57 6.75 0.21 11.30
CA VAL A 57 5.70 0.84 10.48
C VAL A 57 4.35 0.81 11.18
N MET A 58 3.99 -0.31 11.81
CA MET A 58 2.73 -0.42 12.57
C MET A 58 2.72 0.50 13.79
N ASP A 59 3.85 0.61 14.49
CA ASP A 59 4.04 1.54 15.61
C ASP A 59 3.77 2.98 15.19
N CYS A 60 4.43 3.45 14.12
CA CYS A 60 4.22 4.77 13.54
C CYS A 60 2.74 4.98 13.14
N PHE A 61 2.09 4.02 12.51
CA PHE A 61 0.69 4.15 12.12
C PHE A 61 -0.26 4.18 13.31
N CYS A 62 -0.01 3.42 14.36
CA CYS A 62 -0.78 3.50 15.60
C CYS A 62 -0.66 4.90 16.24
N GLU A 63 0.55 5.46 16.29
CA GLU A 63 0.77 6.83 16.76
C GLU A 63 0.01 7.85 15.89
N MET A 64 0.12 7.78 14.57
CA MET A 64 -0.58 8.70 13.66
C MET A 64 -2.10 8.63 13.79
N VAL A 65 -2.67 7.43 13.96
CA VAL A 65 -4.11 7.24 14.20
C VAL A 65 -4.50 7.78 15.56
N SER A 66 -3.72 7.53 16.60
CA SER A 66 -3.95 8.06 17.95
C SER A 66 -3.92 9.58 17.96
N ALA A 67 -2.97 10.20 17.29
CA ALA A 67 -2.85 11.64 17.16
C ALA A 67 -3.91 12.28 16.24
N GLY A 68 -4.74 11.50 15.56
CA GLY A 68 -5.76 11.98 14.64
C GLY A 68 -5.23 12.47 13.28
N LEU A 69 -3.97 12.17 12.96
CA LEU A 69 -3.37 12.48 11.66
C LEU A 69 -3.85 11.53 10.57
N LYS A 70 -4.26 10.33 10.95
CA LYS A 70 -4.91 9.35 10.07
C LYS A 70 -6.23 8.88 10.67
N THR A 71 -7.24 8.78 9.83
CA THR A 71 -8.54 8.19 10.20
C THR A 71 -8.43 6.67 10.25
N LEU A 72 -7.84 6.10 9.20
CA LEU A 72 -7.55 4.68 9.02
C LEU A 72 -6.11 4.53 8.55
N ALA A 73 -5.39 3.54 9.08
CA ALA A 73 -4.09 3.12 8.58
C ALA A 73 -4.08 1.61 8.31
N MET A 74 -3.18 1.15 7.45
CA MET A 74 -3.01 -0.26 7.12
C MET A 74 -1.56 -0.66 7.33
N SER A 75 -1.31 -1.84 7.91
CA SER A 75 0.02 -2.44 7.90
C SER A 75 0.48 -2.73 6.46
N HIS A 76 1.76 -3.03 6.29
CA HIS A 76 2.20 -3.65 5.05
C HIS A 76 1.42 -4.95 4.83
N PRO A 77 1.02 -5.27 3.59
CA PRO A 77 0.35 -6.52 3.29
C PRO A 77 1.32 -7.69 3.41
N CYS A 78 0.85 -8.75 4.06
CA CYS A 78 1.54 -10.03 4.21
C CYS A 78 1.07 -11.01 3.13
N ASP A 79 1.93 -11.93 2.72
CA ASP A 79 1.62 -12.93 1.72
C ASP A 79 0.70 -14.02 2.26
N THR A 80 0.78 -14.30 3.54
CA THR A 80 -0.03 -15.33 4.20
C THR A 80 -0.69 -14.78 5.47
N ARG A 81 -1.75 -15.48 5.90
CA ARG A 81 -2.41 -15.19 7.18
C ARG A 81 -1.45 -15.44 8.35
N GLU A 82 -0.67 -16.51 8.28
CA GLU A 82 0.29 -16.89 9.32
C GLU A 82 1.36 -15.80 9.49
N GLU A 83 1.84 -15.22 8.39
CA GLU A 83 2.79 -14.10 8.43
C GLU A 83 2.16 -12.89 9.14
N ARG A 84 0.94 -12.49 8.75
CA ARG A 84 0.22 -11.40 9.43
C ARG A 84 0.02 -11.73 10.92
N ASP A 85 -0.43 -12.93 11.23
CA ASP A 85 -0.78 -13.32 12.61
C ASP A 85 0.46 -13.47 13.50
N SER A 86 1.67 -13.59 12.90
CA SER A 86 2.93 -13.55 13.67
C SER A 86 3.13 -12.23 14.42
N TYR A 87 2.54 -11.14 13.94
CA TYR A 87 2.56 -9.83 14.59
C TYR A 87 1.48 -9.61 15.65
N LEU A 88 0.54 -10.56 15.85
CA LEU A 88 -0.69 -10.33 16.63
C LEU A 88 -0.43 -9.82 18.05
N GLU A 89 0.52 -10.39 18.76
CA GLU A 89 0.79 -10.00 20.15
C GLU A 89 1.41 -8.58 20.22
N ASP A 90 2.28 -8.25 19.29
CA ASP A 90 2.82 -6.89 19.19
C ASP A 90 1.76 -5.87 18.75
N VAL A 91 0.88 -6.23 17.82
CA VAL A 91 -0.26 -5.39 17.42
C VAL A 91 -1.17 -5.10 18.61
N LYS A 92 -1.50 -6.09 19.44
CA LYS A 92 -2.28 -5.89 20.67
C LYS A 92 -1.58 -4.92 21.63
N ARG A 93 -0.27 -5.09 21.81
CA ARG A 93 0.55 -4.24 22.68
C ARG A 93 0.58 -2.80 22.16
N LEU A 94 0.86 -2.60 20.86
CA LEU A 94 0.87 -1.27 20.24
C LEU A 94 -0.50 -0.58 20.33
N CYS A 95 -1.56 -1.29 19.99
CA CYS A 95 -2.92 -0.76 20.07
C CYS A 95 -3.29 -0.35 21.51
N GLY A 96 -2.88 -1.16 22.50
CA GLY A 96 -3.04 -0.82 23.93
C GLY A 96 -2.25 0.43 24.33
N THR A 97 -1.02 0.58 23.84
CA THR A 97 -0.15 1.73 24.11
C THR A 97 -0.75 3.03 23.57
N TYR A 98 -1.27 3.02 22.36
CA TYR A 98 -1.78 4.21 21.68
C TYR A 98 -3.29 4.44 21.84
N GLY A 99 -4.01 3.54 22.50
CA GLY A 99 -5.47 3.64 22.65
C GLY A 99 -6.22 3.57 21.30
N VAL A 100 -5.69 2.80 20.36
CA VAL A 100 -6.30 2.53 19.05
C VAL A 100 -6.84 1.12 18.96
N LYS A 101 -7.70 0.86 18.01
CA LYS A 101 -8.26 -0.46 17.70
C LYS A 101 -7.59 -1.04 16.46
N PHE A 102 -7.66 -2.36 16.30
CA PHE A 102 -7.23 -3.01 15.08
C PHE A 102 -8.27 -4.00 14.56
N TYR A 103 -8.21 -4.26 13.26
CA TYR A 103 -9.01 -5.28 12.59
C TYR A 103 -8.10 -6.13 11.69
N PRO A 104 -8.10 -7.47 11.85
CA PRO A 104 -7.36 -8.36 10.96
C PRO A 104 -8.12 -8.48 9.63
N GLU A 105 -7.57 -7.92 8.56
CA GLU A 105 -8.16 -7.98 7.23
C GLU A 105 -7.64 -9.20 6.48
N ASP A 106 -8.55 -10.09 6.14
CA ASP A 106 -8.26 -11.36 5.44
C ASP A 106 -8.31 -11.23 3.92
N GLU A 107 -8.89 -10.16 3.43
CA GLU A 107 -9.03 -9.88 2.01
C GLU A 107 -8.81 -8.38 1.77
N ALA A 108 -7.58 -8.00 1.49
CA ALA A 108 -7.20 -6.60 1.30
C ALA A 108 -8.10 -5.91 0.26
N PHE A 109 -8.51 -4.67 0.55
CA PHE A 109 -9.46 -3.94 -0.29
C PHE A 109 -8.82 -3.45 -1.58
N ILE A 110 -9.16 -4.07 -2.70
CA ILE A 110 -8.67 -3.72 -4.03
C ILE A 110 -9.55 -2.63 -4.62
N THR A 111 -8.95 -1.51 -5.01
CA THR A 111 -9.60 -0.40 -5.72
C THR A 111 -8.60 0.23 -6.68
N ASP A 112 -9.04 1.18 -7.50
CA ASP A 112 -8.16 1.94 -8.39
C ASP A 112 -7.22 2.92 -7.63
N LEU A 113 -7.24 2.96 -6.29
CA LEU A 113 -6.33 3.77 -5.49
C LEU A 113 -4.90 3.24 -5.51
N PHE A 114 -4.75 1.90 -5.52
CA PHE A 114 -3.47 1.21 -5.55
C PHE A 114 -3.46 0.13 -6.63
N PRO A 115 -2.29 -0.20 -7.20
CA PRO A 115 -2.15 -1.34 -8.09
C PRO A 115 -2.71 -2.62 -7.45
N GLU A 116 -3.44 -3.42 -8.24
CA GLU A 116 -4.10 -4.65 -7.75
C GLU A 116 -3.08 -5.63 -7.17
N GLU A 117 -1.91 -5.72 -7.78
CA GLU A 117 -0.83 -6.65 -7.43
C GLU A 117 -0.33 -6.45 -5.99
N LEU A 118 -0.43 -5.22 -5.47
CA LEU A 118 0.00 -4.90 -4.10
C LEU A 118 -0.92 -5.51 -3.03
N ASN A 119 -2.19 -5.73 -3.36
CA ASN A 119 -3.21 -6.11 -2.37
C ASN A 119 -3.92 -7.43 -2.68
N LYS A 120 -3.86 -7.93 -3.91
CA LYS A 120 -4.56 -9.14 -4.31
C LYS A 120 -4.05 -10.37 -3.56
N GLY A 121 -4.96 -11.02 -2.83
CA GLY A 121 -4.64 -12.21 -2.04
C GLY A 121 -3.77 -11.93 -0.81
N LYS A 122 -3.66 -10.67 -0.38
CA LYS A 122 -2.85 -10.26 0.76
C LYS A 122 -3.68 -10.07 2.02
N TYR A 123 -2.98 -10.14 3.16
CA TYR A 123 -3.50 -10.03 4.51
C TYR A 123 -2.84 -8.84 5.20
N ASN A 124 -3.60 -8.02 5.93
CA ASN A 124 -3.03 -6.91 6.70
C ASN A 124 -3.81 -6.63 7.99
N TYR A 125 -3.29 -5.71 8.80
CA TYR A 125 -4.02 -5.11 9.90
C TYR A 125 -4.49 -3.71 9.51
N LEU A 126 -5.71 -3.38 9.91
CA LEU A 126 -6.25 -2.03 9.88
C LEU A 126 -6.17 -1.44 11.28
N PHE A 127 -5.77 -0.18 11.38
CA PHE A 127 -5.69 0.58 12.63
C PHE A 127 -6.64 1.78 12.58
N TYR A 128 -7.46 1.95 13.61
CA TYR A 128 -8.48 3.00 13.68
C TYR A 128 -8.82 3.34 15.14
N ARG A 129 -9.49 4.48 15.40
CA ARG A 129 -9.87 4.88 16.77
C ARG A 129 -11.29 4.48 17.14
N THR A 130 -12.24 4.68 16.25
CA THR A 130 -13.69 4.56 16.51
C THR A 130 -14.33 3.57 15.55
N ASP A 131 -15.35 2.86 16.01
CA ASP A 131 -15.95 1.75 15.26
C ASP A 131 -16.62 2.22 13.96
N ASP A 132 -17.12 3.45 13.91
CA ASP A 132 -17.67 4.05 12.69
C ASP A 132 -16.68 4.07 11.51
N VAL A 133 -15.37 4.19 11.80
CA VAL A 133 -14.33 4.13 10.76
C VAL A 133 -14.26 2.74 10.14
N LEU A 134 -14.29 1.70 10.97
CA LEU A 134 -14.32 0.32 10.49
C LEU A 134 -15.64 0.02 9.74
N GLU A 135 -16.76 0.47 10.26
CA GLU A 135 -18.07 0.32 9.61
C GLU A 135 -18.09 0.97 8.22
N ARG A 136 -17.53 2.18 8.09
CA ARG A 136 -17.38 2.85 6.79
C ARG A 136 -16.50 2.05 5.83
N TYR A 137 -15.37 1.54 6.31
CA TYR A 137 -14.48 0.70 5.50
C TYR A 137 -15.20 -0.56 4.99
N LEU A 138 -15.83 -1.31 5.89
CA LEU A 138 -16.59 -2.53 5.55
C LEU A 138 -17.77 -2.20 4.63
N GLY A 139 -18.44 -1.08 4.87
CA GLY A 139 -19.52 -0.57 4.01
C GLY A 139 -19.05 -0.27 2.58
N LEU A 140 -17.85 0.27 2.40
CA LEU A 140 -17.27 0.49 1.06
C LEU A 140 -16.95 -0.84 0.36
N LYS A 141 -16.46 -1.84 1.08
CA LYS A 141 -16.23 -3.19 0.52
C LYS A 141 -17.54 -3.79 0.02
N GLU A 142 -18.61 -3.73 0.82
CA GLU A 142 -19.91 -4.25 0.45
C GLU A 142 -20.52 -3.47 -0.73
N GLN A 143 -20.42 -2.14 -0.74
CA GLN A 143 -20.85 -1.33 -1.88
C GLN A 143 -20.17 -1.74 -3.18
N LYS A 144 -18.83 -1.89 -3.15
CA LYS A 144 -18.08 -2.37 -4.32
C LYS A 144 -18.58 -3.74 -4.76
N LYS A 145 -18.73 -4.68 -3.83
CA LYS A 145 -19.21 -6.03 -4.12
C LYS A 145 -20.58 -6.01 -4.82
N ASN A 146 -21.51 -5.20 -4.33
CA ASN A 146 -22.83 -5.02 -4.92
C ASN A 146 -22.74 -4.39 -6.33
N LEU A 147 -21.90 -3.37 -6.52
CA LEU A 147 -21.68 -2.76 -7.83
C LEU A 147 -21.07 -3.75 -8.83
N VAL A 148 -20.13 -4.59 -8.40
CA VAL A 148 -19.56 -5.65 -9.24
C VAL A 148 -20.63 -6.68 -9.58
N GLY A 149 -21.42 -7.14 -8.61
CA GLY A 149 -22.49 -8.12 -8.82
C GLY A 149 -23.56 -7.66 -9.80
N ASN A 150 -23.82 -6.35 -9.86
CA ASN A 150 -24.81 -5.74 -10.76
C ASN A 150 -24.21 -5.23 -12.09
N GLY A 151 -22.90 -5.44 -12.33
CA GLY A 151 -22.22 -4.93 -13.53
C GLY A 151 -22.08 -3.39 -13.56
N ALA A 152 -22.30 -2.70 -12.44
CA ALA A 152 -22.27 -1.25 -12.32
C ALA A 152 -20.90 -0.70 -11.82
N TYR A 153 -19.95 -1.55 -11.49
CA TYR A 153 -18.63 -1.12 -11.04
C TYR A 153 -17.75 -0.65 -12.22
N THR A 154 -18.11 0.49 -12.80
CA THR A 154 -17.46 1.07 -13.99
C THR A 154 -17.28 2.58 -13.83
N GLY A 155 -16.34 3.16 -14.56
CA GLY A 155 -16.18 4.60 -14.71
C GLY A 155 -16.27 5.37 -13.38
N GLN A 156 -17.33 6.17 -13.24
CA GLN A 156 -17.53 7.06 -12.09
C GLN A 156 -17.65 6.30 -10.76
N GLU A 157 -18.29 5.13 -10.73
CA GLU A 157 -18.44 4.36 -9.51
C GLU A 157 -17.11 3.76 -9.02
N ARG A 158 -16.25 3.33 -9.94
CA ARG A 158 -14.89 2.90 -9.60
C ARG A 158 -14.10 4.04 -8.97
N PHE A 159 -14.13 5.21 -9.62
CA PHE A 159 -13.47 6.41 -9.08
C PHE A 159 -14.01 6.78 -7.70
N ARG A 160 -15.33 6.79 -7.52
CA ARG A 160 -15.98 7.14 -6.25
C ARG A 160 -15.52 6.21 -5.11
N ILE A 161 -15.55 4.90 -5.33
CA ILE A 161 -15.13 3.92 -4.31
C ILE A 161 -13.65 4.09 -3.97
N ALA A 162 -12.79 4.27 -4.96
CA ALA A 162 -11.35 4.48 -4.74
C ALA A 162 -11.09 5.80 -3.99
N ALA A 163 -11.79 6.88 -4.34
CA ALA A 163 -11.64 8.18 -3.68
C ALA A 163 -12.14 8.14 -2.22
N GLU A 164 -13.27 7.52 -1.94
CA GLU A 164 -13.77 7.36 -0.57
C GLU A 164 -12.79 6.53 0.29
N PHE A 165 -12.18 5.49 -0.29
CA PHE A 165 -11.13 4.73 0.39
C PHE A 165 -9.90 5.60 0.66
N GLY A 166 -9.46 6.40 -0.31
CA GLY A 166 -8.36 7.35 -0.13
C GLY A 166 -8.61 8.36 0.99
N ARG A 167 -9.84 8.88 1.10
CA ARG A 167 -10.25 9.77 2.19
C ARG A 167 -10.21 9.08 3.55
N LEU A 168 -10.66 7.83 3.65
CA LEU A 168 -10.52 7.03 4.87
C LEU A 168 -9.05 6.88 5.29
N LEU A 169 -8.15 6.71 4.34
CA LEU A 169 -6.71 6.65 4.58
C LEU A 169 -6.06 8.02 4.83
N SER A 170 -6.87 9.09 4.84
CA SER A 170 -6.44 10.48 5.06
C SER A 170 -5.50 11.03 3.98
N TYR A 171 -5.63 10.55 2.74
CA TYR A 171 -4.95 11.18 1.61
C TYR A 171 -5.64 12.49 1.21
N PRO A 172 -4.89 13.54 0.84
CA PRO A 172 -5.46 14.76 0.28
C PRO A 172 -6.03 14.49 -1.12
N GLU A 173 -7.04 15.26 -1.54
CA GLU A 173 -7.76 15.05 -2.82
C GLU A 173 -6.80 14.98 -4.03
N GLU A 174 -5.83 15.89 -4.12
CA GLU A 174 -4.82 15.87 -5.18
C GLU A 174 -3.99 14.57 -5.19
N GLY A 175 -3.72 14.04 -3.99
CA GLY A 175 -3.02 12.75 -3.82
C GLY A 175 -3.86 11.59 -4.32
N ILE A 176 -5.15 11.59 -4.01
CA ILE A 176 -6.12 10.58 -4.46
C ILE A 176 -6.24 10.57 -5.99
N GLU A 177 -6.46 11.74 -6.59
CA GLU A 177 -6.57 11.88 -8.05
C GLU A 177 -5.30 11.41 -8.77
N ARG A 178 -4.13 11.77 -8.24
CA ARG A 178 -2.85 11.34 -8.79
C ARG A 178 -2.64 9.83 -8.70
N LEU A 179 -3.03 9.19 -7.58
CA LEU A 179 -2.90 7.74 -7.40
C LEU A 179 -3.82 6.99 -8.38
N ILE A 180 -5.09 7.39 -8.45
CA ILE A 180 -6.07 6.78 -9.37
C ILE A 180 -5.64 6.99 -10.83
N GLY A 181 -5.15 8.18 -11.18
CA GLY A 181 -4.67 8.47 -12.54
C GLY A 181 -3.45 7.64 -12.96
N LYS A 182 -2.53 7.35 -12.03
CA LYS A 182 -1.39 6.45 -12.29
C LYS A 182 -1.85 5.00 -12.52
N ALA A 183 -2.81 4.53 -11.74
CA ALA A 183 -3.36 3.18 -11.91
C ALA A 183 -4.06 3.03 -13.28
N ALA A 184 -4.84 4.03 -13.71
CA ALA A 184 -5.48 4.05 -15.03
C ALA A 184 -4.49 4.11 -16.19
N GLY A 185 -3.36 4.82 -16.03
CA GLY A 185 -2.30 4.92 -17.04
C GLY A 185 -1.52 3.61 -17.27
N LYS A 186 -1.30 2.81 -16.22
CA LYS A 186 -0.69 1.48 -16.36
C LYS A 186 -1.58 0.51 -17.15
N THR A 187 -2.88 0.53 -16.92
CA THR A 187 -3.83 -0.35 -17.65
C THR A 187 -3.93 -0.04 -19.15
N LEU A 188 -3.66 1.21 -19.57
CA LEU A 188 -3.66 1.60 -20.97
C LEU A 188 -2.32 1.31 -21.69
N GLY A 189 -1.24 1.15 -20.94
CA GLY A 189 0.09 0.80 -21.47
C GLY A 189 0.22 -0.67 -21.86
N GLU A 190 -0.40 -1.57 -21.11
CA GLU A 190 -0.34 -3.01 -21.35
C GLU A 190 -1.21 -3.46 -22.53
N SER A 191 -2.26 -2.71 -22.89
CA SER A 191 -3.11 -3.01 -24.04
C SER A 191 -2.53 -2.57 -25.41
N ARG A 192 -1.36 -1.95 -25.45
CA ARG A 192 -0.72 -1.47 -26.71
C ARG A 192 0.50 -2.28 -27.16
N SER A 193 0.90 -3.31 -26.42
CA SER A 193 2.05 -4.16 -26.78
C SER A 193 1.67 -5.53 -27.33
N GLY A 194 0.46 -5.70 -27.85
CA GLY A 194 -0.01 -6.92 -28.48
C GLY A 194 -0.56 -6.65 -29.89
N ASP A 195 0.33 -6.33 -30.82
CA ASP A 195 0.13 -6.49 -32.28
C ASP A 195 1.49 -6.69 -32.95
#